data_c0623d42e35c747b1cd2f333a22aee63
#
_entry.id   c0623d42e35c747b1cd2f333a22aee63
#
_cell.length_a   1.000
_cell.length_b   1.000
_cell.length_c   1.000
_cell.angle_alpha   90.00
_cell.angle_beta   90.00
_cell.angle_gamma   90.00
#
_symmetry.space_group_name_H-M   'P 1'
#
loop_
_entity.id
_entity.type
_entity.pdbx_description
1 polymer ?
#
loop_
_entity_poly.entity_id
_entity_poly.type
_entity_poly.pdbx_seq_one_letter_code
_entity_poly.pdbx_strand_id
1 'polypeptide(L)'
;MSGISLTFGGDPVFSDLDLVVQPGDRVALVGRNGSGKSTLMKVMAGLVEPDRGSIVVPPGKTVGYMEQDPQMTGFATLGDFAASALEPGEMYRVERAGEGLKFDPARPVETASGGERRRAALAKLMAEAPDLMLLDEPTNHLDIEAITWLENELKSTRAAYVLISHDRAFLRALTRATLWVDRGQVRRQEKGFDAFEAWRDKIWEEEDQQRHKLNRLIKSESRWAVEGISARRKRNMGRVRALQDLKAERAAQIKRQGAAELALEAGPKSGRKVIEAEGLAKAYDGKTIVSHFSLKVQRGERVAFVGPNGAGKTTLLKMLLGMEQPDAGKVTLGTNLEIAFFDQTRDQLDTEASLWENLTTDPALGISGKADQVMVRGQPKHVVGYLKEFLFDERQARAPVRSLSGGEKARLLLARLMARQSNLLVLDEPTNDLDVETLDLLQELLDAYDGTVLLVSHDRDFLDRVATTTIAMEGDGRATAYAGGWSDYLSQRAPSEPEEKAEKPKASKPKPKQEAQPKEGLSFKEKHRLEALPGEIERLEQEIAKLEQLMADPELFTREPVKFKKASEALVERQEKLAAAEEEWLELEEKSEGA
;
A
#
# COMPACT_ATOMS: atom_id res chain seq x y z
N MET A 1 -4.32 6.52 28.47
CA MET A 1 -5.72 6.79 28.11
C MET A 1 -6.56 5.70 28.73
N SER A 2 -7.65 6.03 29.42
CA SER A 2 -8.51 5.04 30.06
C SER A 2 -9.98 5.41 29.89
N GLY A 3 -10.79 4.43 29.47
CA GLY A 3 -12.24 4.55 29.27
C GLY A 3 -12.65 5.59 28.24
N ILE A 4 -11.82 5.83 27.20
CA ILE A 4 -12.06 6.88 26.20
C ILE A 4 -13.26 6.52 25.33
N SER A 5 -14.25 7.41 25.32
CA SER A 5 -15.38 7.35 24.41
C SER A 5 -15.52 8.68 23.68
N LEU A 6 -15.76 8.62 22.39
CA LEU A 6 -15.92 9.80 21.52
C LEU A 6 -16.95 9.52 20.44
N THR A 7 -17.85 10.49 20.22
CA THR A 7 -18.94 10.37 19.25
C THR A 7 -18.97 11.60 18.35
N PHE A 8 -19.07 11.39 17.03
CA PHE A 8 -19.33 12.46 16.07
C PHE A 8 -20.62 12.19 15.32
N GLY A 9 -21.52 13.17 15.28
CA GLY A 9 -22.74 13.08 14.46
C GLY A 9 -23.71 11.98 14.84
N GLY A 10 -23.64 11.44 16.06
CA GLY A 10 -24.51 10.38 16.57
C GLY A 10 -23.94 8.98 16.53
N ASP A 11 -22.90 8.71 15.73
CA ASP A 11 -22.22 7.43 15.70
C ASP A 11 -20.97 7.44 16.57
N PRO A 12 -20.72 6.41 17.43
CA PRO A 12 -19.52 6.34 18.25
C PRO A 12 -18.29 6.05 17.38
N VAL A 13 -17.25 6.90 17.52
CA VAL A 13 -15.95 6.68 16.91
C VAL A 13 -15.14 5.69 17.74
N PHE A 14 -15.20 5.84 19.08
CA PHE A 14 -14.60 4.92 20.05
C PHE A 14 -15.56 4.75 21.23
N SER A 15 -15.56 3.54 21.80
CA SER A 15 -16.34 3.21 22.98
C SER A 15 -15.46 2.47 23.98
N ASP A 16 -15.28 3.05 25.18
CA ASP A 16 -14.57 2.45 26.31
C ASP A 16 -13.15 1.96 25.94
N LEU A 17 -12.36 2.84 25.30
CA LEU A 17 -11.02 2.53 24.82
C LEU A 17 -9.98 2.73 25.93
N ASP A 18 -9.25 1.67 26.24
CA ASP A 18 -8.03 1.71 27.03
C ASP A 18 -6.80 1.55 26.13
N LEU A 19 -5.85 2.48 26.25
CA LEU A 19 -4.62 2.45 25.47
C LEU A 19 -3.45 3.03 26.28
N VAL A 20 -2.35 2.29 26.29
CA VAL A 20 -1.08 2.72 26.90
C VAL A 20 0.01 2.71 25.82
N VAL A 21 0.75 3.81 25.71
CA VAL A 21 1.98 3.90 24.93
C VAL A 21 3.16 4.03 25.89
N GLN A 22 4.12 3.15 25.76
CA GLN A 22 5.30 3.10 26.63
C GLN A 22 6.49 3.84 25.98
N PRO A 23 7.47 4.30 26.78
CA PRO A 23 8.70 4.86 26.24
C PRO A 23 9.40 3.89 25.28
N GLY A 24 9.74 4.38 24.08
CA GLY A 24 10.38 3.57 23.04
C GLY A 24 9.45 2.66 22.25
N ASP A 25 8.12 2.71 22.49
CA ASP A 25 7.13 2.03 21.65
C ASP A 25 7.21 2.51 20.21
N ARG A 26 7.12 1.56 19.28
CA ARG A 26 7.12 1.78 17.82
C ARG A 26 5.87 1.14 17.23
N VAL A 27 4.82 1.94 17.12
CA VAL A 27 3.46 1.44 16.91
C VAL A 27 2.94 1.85 15.53
N ALA A 28 2.46 0.89 14.74
CA ALA A 28 1.63 1.17 13.56
C ALA A 28 0.16 1.35 14.01
N LEU A 29 -0.49 2.41 13.56
CA LEU A 29 -1.93 2.61 13.71
C LEU A 29 -2.61 2.39 12.36
N VAL A 30 -3.28 1.27 12.22
CA VAL A 30 -3.89 0.82 10.96
C VAL A 30 -5.41 0.72 11.06
N GLY A 31 -6.08 0.80 9.93
CA GLY A 31 -7.54 0.73 9.80
C GLY A 31 -8.02 1.46 8.56
N ARG A 32 -9.29 1.28 8.23
CA ARG A 32 -9.92 1.89 7.05
C ARG A 32 -9.91 3.41 7.12
N ASN A 33 -10.00 4.07 5.96
CA ASN A 33 -10.25 5.51 5.95
C ASN A 33 -11.60 5.82 6.58
N GLY A 34 -11.64 6.87 7.42
CA GLY A 34 -12.83 7.21 8.21
C GLY A 34 -13.04 6.36 9.49
N SER A 35 -12.18 5.39 9.81
CA SER A 35 -12.28 4.59 11.05
C SER A 35 -11.94 5.35 12.33
N GLY A 36 -11.46 6.59 12.22
CA GLY A 36 -11.10 7.42 13.38
C GLY A 36 -9.61 7.43 13.74
N LYS A 37 -8.69 6.92 12.88
CA LYS A 37 -7.23 6.91 13.15
C LYS A 37 -6.68 8.28 13.52
N SER A 38 -6.87 9.28 12.65
CA SER A 38 -6.41 10.66 12.89
C SER A 38 -7.11 11.31 14.09
N THR A 39 -8.38 10.95 14.32
CA THR A 39 -9.10 11.38 15.52
C THR A 39 -8.47 10.81 16.79
N LEU A 40 -8.11 9.53 16.79
CA LEU A 40 -7.41 8.91 17.92
C LEU A 40 -6.06 9.61 18.19
N MET A 41 -5.28 9.91 17.15
CA MET A 41 -4.05 10.67 17.31
C MET A 41 -4.28 12.08 17.88
N LYS A 42 -5.32 12.79 17.43
CA LYS A 42 -5.68 14.10 17.97
C LYS A 42 -6.10 14.01 19.45
N VAL A 43 -6.81 12.96 19.83
CA VAL A 43 -7.13 12.69 21.24
C VAL A 43 -5.85 12.40 22.04
N MET A 44 -4.92 11.58 21.51
CA MET A 44 -3.63 11.32 22.16
C MET A 44 -2.77 12.58 22.30
N ALA A 45 -2.85 13.50 21.34
CA ALA A 45 -2.17 14.79 21.37
C ALA A 45 -2.84 15.83 22.29
N GLY A 46 -4.03 15.51 22.84
CA GLY A 46 -4.81 16.46 23.65
C GLY A 46 -5.48 17.59 22.84
N LEU A 47 -5.55 17.45 21.51
CA LEU A 47 -6.18 18.42 20.61
C LEU A 47 -7.70 18.22 20.52
N VAL A 48 -8.20 17.05 20.86
CA VAL A 48 -9.62 16.72 20.93
C VAL A 48 -9.91 16.13 22.30
N GLU A 49 -10.87 16.72 23.01
CA GLU A 49 -11.33 16.19 24.30
C GLU A 49 -12.30 15.03 24.06
N PRO A 50 -12.13 13.89 24.73
CA PRO A 50 -13.08 12.79 24.64
C PRO A 50 -14.37 13.11 25.41
N ASP A 51 -15.50 12.53 25.01
CA ASP A 51 -16.79 12.68 25.72
C ASP A 51 -16.72 12.03 27.12
N ARG A 52 -15.92 10.95 27.27
CA ARG A 52 -15.68 10.23 28.52
C ARG A 52 -14.26 9.70 28.55
N GLY A 53 -13.80 9.41 29.77
CA GLY A 53 -12.49 8.86 30.04
C GLY A 53 -11.46 9.92 30.42
N SER A 54 -10.20 9.53 30.50
CA SER A 54 -9.10 10.42 30.89
C SER A 54 -7.83 10.12 30.12
N ILE A 55 -7.07 11.17 29.82
CA ILE A 55 -5.75 11.10 29.20
C ILE A 55 -4.74 11.54 30.26
N VAL A 56 -3.73 10.71 30.49
CA VAL A 56 -2.66 11.01 31.44
C VAL A 56 -1.33 11.01 30.69
N VAL A 57 -0.68 12.17 30.64
CA VAL A 57 0.70 12.32 30.19
C VAL A 57 1.57 12.48 31.43
N PRO A 58 2.62 11.66 31.62
CA PRO A 58 3.50 11.79 32.78
C PRO A 58 4.15 13.19 32.84
N PRO A 59 4.35 13.76 34.04
CA PRO A 59 5.01 15.06 34.18
C PRO A 59 6.38 15.09 33.50
N GLY A 60 6.67 16.16 32.77
CA GLY A 60 7.94 16.36 32.05
C GLY A 60 8.07 15.57 30.74
N LYS A 61 7.02 14.87 30.30
CA LYS A 61 6.98 14.21 28.98
C LYS A 61 6.26 15.08 27.97
N THR A 62 6.78 15.12 26.75
CA THR A 62 6.27 15.91 25.63
C THR A 62 5.65 15.03 24.58
N VAL A 63 4.54 15.49 23.99
CA VAL A 63 3.85 14.82 22.88
C VAL A 63 3.84 15.78 21.70
N GLY A 64 4.39 15.36 20.57
CA GLY A 64 4.36 16.11 19.31
C GLY A 64 3.41 15.44 18.32
N TYR A 65 2.64 16.24 17.60
CA TYR A 65 1.71 15.77 16.57
C TYR A 65 2.00 16.44 15.23
N MET A 66 2.15 15.65 14.19
CA MET A 66 2.25 16.13 12.83
C MET A 66 0.85 16.35 12.25
N GLU A 67 0.50 17.62 12.00
CA GLU A 67 -0.77 17.96 11.36
C GLU A 67 -0.75 17.65 9.86
N GLN A 68 -1.86 17.11 9.35
CA GLN A 68 -2.02 16.87 7.91
C GLN A 68 -2.07 18.17 7.10
N ASP A 69 -2.68 19.22 7.67
CA ASP A 69 -2.77 20.57 7.06
C ASP A 69 -2.31 21.61 8.08
N PRO A 70 -0.98 21.84 8.19
CA PRO A 70 -0.41 22.69 9.21
C PRO A 70 -0.81 24.16 8.99
N GLN A 71 -1.33 24.78 10.05
CA GLN A 71 -1.64 26.20 10.06
C GLN A 71 -0.36 27.02 10.24
N MET A 72 0.05 27.73 9.19
CA MET A 72 1.30 28.51 9.18
C MET A 72 1.05 30.02 9.22
N THR A 73 -0.13 30.44 9.67
CA THR A 73 -0.49 31.85 9.79
C THR A 73 0.44 32.57 10.77
N GLY A 74 1.02 33.70 10.34
CA GLY A 74 1.92 34.50 11.17
C GLY A 74 3.41 34.18 11.01
N PHE A 75 3.78 33.20 10.19
CA PHE A 75 5.18 32.90 9.85
C PHE A 75 5.52 33.43 8.44
N ALA A 76 6.71 34.02 8.29
CA ALA A 76 7.17 34.55 7.01
C ALA A 76 7.71 33.46 6.10
N THR A 77 8.48 32.53 6.66
CA THR A 77 9.14 31.43 5.92
C THR A 77 8.81 30.06 6.52
N LEU A 78 9.05 29.02 5.74
CA LEU A 78 8.94 27.63 6.21
C LEU A 78 9.93 27.33 7.35
N GLY A 79 11.10 27.95 7.32
CA GLY A 79 12.12 27.83 8.36
C GLY A 79 11.68 28.47 9.68
N ASP A 80 11.06 29.66 9.63
CA ASP A 80 10.51 30.32 10.83
C ASP A 80 9.45 29.44 11.50
N PHE A 81 8.58 28.84 10.70
CA PHE A 81 7.58 27.90 11.22
C PHE A 81 8.24 26.65 11.84
N ALA A 82 9.19 26.04 11.13
CA ALA A 82 9.86 24.82 11.60
C ALA A 82 10.68 25.04 12.88
N ALA A 83 11.24 26.26 13.06
CA ALA A 83 12.02 26.62 14.25
C ALA A 83 11.18 27.21 15.40
N SER A 84 9.87 27.36 15.24
CA SER A 84 9.02 28.16 16.14
C SER A 84 9.00 27.71 17.61
N ALA A 85 9.36 26.46 17.89
CA ALA A 85 9.42 25.90 19.25
C ALA A 85 10.85 25.59 19.73
N LEU A 86 11.88 25.98 18.93
CA LEU A 86 13.27 25.74 19.28
C LEU A 86 13.90 26.89 20.05
N GLU A 87 14.88 26.59 20.88
CA GLU A 87 15.73 27.57 21.54
C GLU A 87 16.65 28.28 20.53
N PRO A 88 17.02 29.56 20.81
CA PRO A 88 17.99 30.26 19.99
C PRO A 88 19.32 29.50 19.89
N GLY A 89 19.75 29.15 18.68
CA GLY A 89 20.97 28.38 18.41
C GLY A 89 20.73 26.93 17.97
N GLU A 90 19.50 26.44 18.01
CA GLU A 90 19.17 25.09 17.56
C GLU A 90 18.67 25.01 16.10
N MET A 91 18.80 26.10 15.33
CA MET A 91 18.37 26.20 13.93
C MET A 91 18.98 25.11 13.03
N TYR A 92 20.20 24.64 13.35
CA TYR A 92 20.87 23.55 12.64
C TYR A 92 20.03 22.26 12.58
N ARG A 93 19.12 22.04 13.53
CA ARG A 93 18.20 20.88 13.51
C ARG A 93 17.20 20.99 12.37
N VAL A 94 16.69 22.22 12.13
CA VAL A 94 15.77 22.49 11.01
C VAL A 94 16.51 22.38 9.67
N GLU A 95 17.74 22.90 9.60
CA GLU A 95 18.57 22.81 8.40
C GLU A 95 18.85 21.34 8.02
N ARG A 96 19.25 20.54 8.99
CA ARG A 96 19.46 19.09 8.79
C ARG A 96 18.18 18.37 8.32
N ALA A 97 17.04 18.66 8.95
CA ALA A 97 15.77 18.11 8.53
C ALA A 97 15.35 18.63 7.15
N GLY A 98 15.65 19.90 6.84
CA GLY A 98 15.40 20.52 5.54
C GLY A 98 16.17 19.86 4.40
N GLU A 99 17.46 19.54 4.61
CA GLU A 99 18.27 18.81 3.64
C GLU A 99 17.67 17.41 3.37
N GLY A 100 17.34 16.67 4.43
CA GLY A 100 16.80 15.31 4.30
C GLY A 100 15.40 15.26 3.68
N LEU A 101 14.52 16.18 4.05
CA LEU A 101 13.16 16.29 3.54
C LEU A 101 13.04 17.12 2.26
N LYS A 102 14.16 17.70 1.79
CA LYS A 102 14.24 18.47 0.56
C LYS A 102 13.24 19.64 0.49
N PHE A 103 13.21 20.48 1.52
CA PHE A 103 12.51 21.75 1.48
C PHE A 103 13.47 22.90 1.75
N ASP A 104 13.17 24.07 1.17
CA ASP A 104 13.94 25.29 1.37
C ASP A 104 13.38 26.05 2.58
N PRO A 105 14.13 26.16 3.71
CA PRO A 105 13.69 26.93 4.87
C PRO A 105 13.46 28.42 4.59
N ALA A 106 14.12 29.00 3.59
CA ALA A 106 13.97 30.40 3.21
C ALA A 106 12.70 30.67 2.38
N ARG A 107 12.01 29.63 1.92
CA ARG A 107 10.82 29.76 1.08
C ARG A 107 9.67 30.43 1.85
N PRO A 108 9.02 31.48 1.27
CA PRO A 108 7.87 32.13 1.89
C PRO A 108 6.69 31.16 2.01
N VAL A 109 5.99 31.18 3.15
CA VAL A 109 4.82 30.33 3.42
C VAL A 109 3.71 30.53 2.38
N GLU A 110 3.49 31.78 1.92
CA GLU A 110 2.44 32.12 0.97
C GLU A 110 2.59 31.43 -0.39
N THR A 111 3.84 31.23 -0.85
CA THR A 111 4.15 30.63 -2.16
C THR A 111 4.47 29.13 -2.05
N ALA A 112 4.51 28.58 -0.83
CA ALA A 112 4.82 27.20 -0.60
C ALA A 112 3.67 26.27 -1.02
N SER A 113 3.99 25.20 -1.73
CA SER A 113 3.06 24.14 -2.07
C SER A 113 2.60 23.37 -0.81
N GLY A 114 1.44 22.69 -0.89
CA GLY A 114 0.96 21.83 0.21
C GLY A 114 1.99 20.78 0.64
N GLY A 115 2.71 20.19 -0.31
CA GLY A 115 3.79 19.23 -0.03
C GLY A 115 4.97 19.86 0.73
N GLU A 116 5.38 21.07 0.38
CA GLU A 116 6.46 21.79 1.09
C GLU A 116 6.03 22.17 2.51
N ARG A 117 4.79 22.61 2.70
CA ARG A 117 4.23 22.89 4.03
C ARG A 117 4.23 21.66 4.92
N ARG A 118 3.83 20.50 4.39
CA ARG A 118 3.86 19.21 5.14
C ARG A 118 5.29 18.80 5.49
N ARG A 119 6.25 18.95 4.57
CA ARG A 119 7.66 18.68 4.86
C ARG A 119 8.22 19.59 5.95
N ALA A 120 7.84 20.86 5.96
CA ALA A 120 8.22 21.79 7.03
C ALA A 120 7.59 21.42 8.39
N ALA A 121 6.34 20.93 8.42
CA ALA A 121 5.72 20.44 9.65
C ALA A 121 6.39 19.17 10.18
N LEU A 122 6.78 18.28 9.29
CA LEU A 122 7.57 17.10 9.67
C LEU A 122 8.95 17.49 10.20
N ALA A 123 9.63 18.43 9.54
CA ALA A 123 10.90 18.98 9.99
C ALA A 123 10.80 19.62 11.37
N LYS A 124 9.73 20.37 11.64
CA LYS A 124 9.43 20.92 12.96
C LYS A 124 9.37 19.83 14.02
N LEU A 125 8.55 18.80 13.81
CA LEU A 125 8.39 17.69 14.75
C LEU A 125 9.72 16.95 15.00
N MET A 126 10.50 16.70 13.94
CA MET A 126 11.81 16.06 14.06
C MET A 126 12.82 16.94 14.81
N ALA A 127 12.79 18.25 14.60
CA ALA A 127 13.67 19.19 15.28
C ALA A 127 13.33 19.37 16.77
N GLU A 128 12.04 19.38 17.12
CA GLU A 128 11.54 19.43 18.50
C GLU A 128 11.90 18.16 19.30
N ALA A 129 11.97 17.00 18.61
CA ALA A 129 12.31 15.69 19.18
C ALA A 129 11.53 15.35 20.47
N PRO A 130 10.20 15.34 20.46
CA PRO A 130 9.38 15.04 21.64
C PRO A 130 9.55 13.59 22.10
N ASP A 131 9.15 13.28 23.36
CA ASP A 131 9.19 11.91 23.89
C ASP A 131 8.23 10.94 23.18
N LEU A 132 7.10 11.45 22.68
CA LEU A 132 6.15 10.72 21.85
C LEU A 132 5.86 11.52 20.57
N MET A 133 6.12 10.93 19.44
CA MET A 133 5.80 11.46 18.11
C MET A 133 4.52 10.81 17.57
N LEU A 134 3.56 11.60 17.16
CA LEU A 134 2.34 11.18 16.50
C LEU A 134 2.42 11.61 15.03
N LEU A 135 2.62 10.65 14.13
CA LEU A 135 2.92 10.86 12.72
C LEU A 135 1.74 10.39 11.87
N ASP A 136 0.96 11.34 11.34
CA ASP A 136 -0.22 11.07 10.51
C ASP A 136 0.12 11.24 9.03
N GLU A 137 0.30 10.11 8.32
CA GLU A 137 0.67 10.01 6.90
C GLU A 137 1.94 10.81 6.54
N PRO A 138 3.07 10.59 7.24
CA PRO A 138 4.29 11.37 7.01
C PRO A 138 4.95 11.10 5.65
N THR A 139 4.63 9.97 5.00
CA THR A 139 5.19 9.58 3.70
C THR A 139 4.50 10.25 2.52
N ASN A 140 3.29 10.80 2.71
CA ASN A 140 2.55 11.44 1.63
C ASN A 140 3.31 12.65 1.07
N HIS A 141 3.42 12.72 -0.26
CA HIS A 141 4.16 13.75 -1.01
C HIS A 141 5.69 13.77 -0.79
N LEU A 142 6.25 12.76 -0.11
CA LEU A 142 7.68 12.54 -0.06
C LEU A 142 8.13 11.69 -1.25
N ASP A 143 9.29 12.00 -1.80
CA ASP A 143 9.96 11.08 -2.72
C ASP A 143 10.67 9.96 -1.94
N ILE A 144 11.09 8.92 -2.66
CA ILE A 144 11.67 7.74 -2.04
C ILE A 144 12.96 8.06 -1.24
N GLU A 145 13.73 9.07 -1.66
CA GLU A 145 14.94 9.48 -0.95
C GLU A 145 14.60 10.13 0.39
N ALA A 146 13.60 11.03 0.41
CA ALA A 146 13.10 11.63 1.65
C ALA A 146 12.45 10.60 2.58
N ILE A 147 11.72 9.61 2.04
CA ILE A 147 11.19 8.48 2.81
C ILE A 147 12.33 7.68 3.45
N THR A 148 13.38 7.37 2.68
CA THR A 148 14.54 6.62 3.19
C THR A 148 15.28 7.39 4.28
N TRP A 149 15.43 8.69 4.12
CA TRP A 149 16.01 9.56 5.14
C TRP A 149 15.16 9.53 6.42
N LEU A 150 13.83 9.69 6.30
CA LEU A 150 12.91 9.65 7.44
C LEU A 150 12.94 8.30 8.17
N GLU A 151 13.01 7.19 7.42
CA GLU A 151 13.19 5.87 8.02
C GLU A 151 14.44 5.80 8.90
N ASN A 152 15.57 6.31 8.41
CA ASN A 152 16.83 6.27 9.13
C ASN A 152 16.78 7.14 10.40
N GLU A 153 16.17 8.31 10.33
CA GLU A 153 15.97 9.18 11.50
C GLU A 153 15.05 8.50 12.54
N LEU A 154 13.93 7.90 12.11
CA LEU A 154 13.01 7.21 13.02
C LEU A 154 13.59 5.89 13.57
N LYS A 155 14.46 5.20 12.84
CA LYS A 155 15.19 4.03 13.36
C LYS A 155 16.19 4.43 14.45
N SER A 156 16.82 5.59 14.31
CA SER A 156 17.85 6.09 15.23
C SER A 156 17.27 6.73 16.50
N THR A 157 16.01 7.21 16.47
CA THR A 157 15.38 7.88 17.62
C THR A 157 15.11 6.94 18.77
N ARG A 158 15.21 7.49 20.00
CA ARG A 158 14.79 6.83 21.25
C ARG A 158 13.36 7.19 21.66
N ALA A 159 12.76 8.18 21.02
CA ALA A 159 11.38 8.57 21.27
C ALA A 159 10.42 7.43 20.92
N ALA A 160 9.30 7.36 21.62
CA ALA A 160 8.18 6.53 21.20
C ALA A 160 7.50 7.19 20.00
N TYR A 161 6.90 6.39 19.11
CA TYR A 161 6.06 6.95 18.06
C TYR A 161 4.86 6.07 17.74
N VAL A 162 3.77 6.74 17.35
CA VAL A 162 2.60 6.12 16.73
C VAL A 162 2.52 6.65 15.30
N LEU A 163 2.45 5.74 14.35
CA LEU A 163 2.60 6.00 12.93
C LEU A 163 1.39 5.52 12.15
N ILE A 164 0.70 6.43 11.46
CA ILE A 164 -0.23 6.08 10.38
C ILE A 164 0.52 6.24 9.08
N SER A 165 0.53 5.22 8.25
CA SER A 165 1.02 5.30 6.87
C SER A 165 0.35 4.26 6.00
N HIS A 166 0.28 4.54 4.72
CA HIS A 166 -0.17 3.59 3.70
C HIS A 166 1.02 2.89 3.02
N ASP A 167 2.25 3.39 3.20
CA ASP A 167 3.48 2.72 2.76
C ASP A 167 3.78 1.51 3.66
N ARG A 168 3.50 0.31 3.15
CA ARG A 168 3.70 -0.96 3.86
C ARG A 168 5.17 -1.23 4.16
N ALA A 169 6.07 -0.89 3.24
CA ALA A 169 7.51 -1.06 3.43
C ALA A 169 8.01 -0.19 4.59
N PHE A 170 7.52 1.06 4.67
CA PHE A 170 7.81 1.99 5.75
C PHE A 170 7.31 1.47 7.11
N LEU A 171 6.05 0.98 7.17
CA LEU A 171 5.50 0.39 8.39
C LEU A 171 6.28 -0.84 8.85
N ARG A 172 6.63 -1.76 7.92
CA ARG A 172 7.43 -2.96 8.22
C ARG A 172 8.80 -2.60 8.79
N ALA A 173 9.47 -1.62 8.19
CA ALA A 173 10.82 -1.22 8.59
C ALA A 173 10.90 -0.59 9.99
N LEU A 174 9.79 0.00 10.48
CA LEU A 174 9.80 0.89 11.63
C LEU A 174 9.03 0.36 12.84
N THR A 175 7.99 -0.47 12.65
CA THR A 175 7.05 -0.78 13.74
C THR A 175 7.32 -2.13 14.38
N ARG A 176 7.00 -2.24 15.68
CA ARG A 176 7.13 -3.46 16.50
C ARG A 176 5.83 -3.87 17.15
N ALA A 177 4.84 -2.99 17.16
CA ALA A 177 3.48 -3.26 17.61
C ALA A 177 2.49 -2.65 16.61
N THR A 178 1.28 -3.20 16.58
CA THR A 178 0.22 -2.74 15.68
C THR A 178 -1.06 -2.49 16.46
N LEU A 179 -1.64 -1.30 16.29
CA LEU A 179 -2.97 -0.93 16.73
C LEU A 179 -3.90 -0.97 15.52
N TRP A 180 -4.94 -1.76 15.60
CA TRP A 180 -5.94 -1.86 14.55
C TRP A 180 -7.26 -1.25 15.00
N VAL A 181 -7.67 -0.19 14.28
CA VAL A 181 -8.96 0.48 14.47
C VAL A 181 -9.97 -0.12 13.50
N ASP A 182 -10.94 -0.83 14.02
CA ASP A 182 -12.02 -1.42 13.24
C ASP A 182 -13.36 -1.28 13.96
N ARG A 183 -14.35 -0.70 13.30
CA ARG A 183 -15.74 -0.56 13.76
C ARG A 183 -15.86 -0.04 15.20
N GLY A 184 -15.12 1.02 15.54
CA GLY A 184 -15.14 1.67 16.85
C GLY A 184 -14.37 0.93 17.95
N GLN A 185 -13.71 -0.17 17.61
CA GLN A 185 -12.82 -0.90 18.52
C GLN A 185 -11.37 -0.69 18.11
N VAL A 186 -10.48 -0.61 19.10
CA VAL A 186 -9.03 -0.58 18.89
C VAL A 186 -8.44 -1.84 19.50
N ARG A 187 -7.79 -2.64 18.67
CA ARG A 187 -7.13 -3.88 19.09
C ARG A 187 -5.62 -3.69 18.99
N ARG A 188 -4.86 -4.14 19.98
CA ARG A 188 -3.39 -4.08 20.00
C ARG A 188 -2.79 -5.46 19.82
N GLN A 189 -1.77 -5.56 18.97
CA GLN A 189 -0.91 -6.72 18.81
C GLN A 189 0.54 -6.30 19.06
N GLU A 190 1.26 -7.07 19.89
CA GLU A 190 2.69 -6.86 20.17
C GLU A 190 3.58 -7.51 19.10
N LYS A 191 3.23 -7.24 17.84
CA LYS A 191 4.01 -7.61 16.65
C LYS A 191 3.94 -6.46 15.66
N GLY A 192 5.01 -6.28 14.87
CA GLY A 192 5.08 -5.28 13.82
C GLY A 192 4.05 -5.50 12.72
N PHE A 193 4.05 -4.57 11.77
CA PHE A 193 3.09 -4.60 10.66
C PHE A 193 3.20 -5.86 9.78
N ASP A 194 4.34 -6.53 9.74
CA ASP A 194 4.53 -7.80 9.00
C ASP A 194 3.50 -8.87 9.36
N ALA A 195 3.10 -8.92 10.64
CA ALA A 195 2.15 -9.90 11.13
C ALA A 195 0.69 -9.43 11.04
N PHE A 196 0.43 -8.19 10.58
CA PHE A 196 -0.89 -7.58 10.63
C PHE A 196 -1.89 -8.28 9.70
N GLU A 197 -1.53 -8.53 8.46
CA GLU A 197 -2.44 -9.12 7.47
C GLU A 197 -2.92 -10.50 7.94
N ALA A 198 -2.00 -11.39 8.33
CA ALA A 198 -2.34 -12.71 8.84
C ALA A 198 -3.17 -12.64 10.15
N TRP A 199 -2.88 -11.67 11.02
CA TRP A 199 -3.65 -11.47 12.24
C TRP A 199 -5.06 -10.95 11.96
N ARG A 200 -5.22 -9.99 11.07
CA ARG A 200 -6.48 -9.47 10.58
C ARG A 200 -7.35 -10.57 10.00
N ASP A 201 -6.79 -11.36 9.08
CA ASP A 201 -7.51 -12.41 8.36
C ASP A 201 -7.98 -13.52 9.31
N LYS A 202 -7.14 -13.87 10.29
CA LYS A 202 -7.51 -14.81 11.35
C LYS A 202 -8.69 -14.30 12.18
N ILE A 203 -8.66 -13.04 12.63
CA ILE A 203 -9.78 -12.44 13.38
C ILE A 203 -11.05 -12.43 12.54
N TRP A 204 -10.94 -12.10 11.28
CA TRP A 204 -12.05 -12.09 10.36
C TRP A 204 -12.65 -13.49 10.14
N GLU A 205 -11.82 -14.50 10.04
CA GLU A 205 -12.28 -15.89 9.96
C GLU A 205 -13.01 -16.32 11.24
N GLU A 206 -12.47 -15.99 12.40
CA GLU A 206 -13.10 -16.25 13.70
C GLU A 206 -14.45 -15.55 13.83
N GLU A 207 -14.56 -14.27 13.42
CA GLU A 207 -15.82 -13.51 13.39
C GLU A 207 -16.86 -14.15 12.44
N ASP A 208 -16.46 -14.57 11.25
CA ASP A 208 -17.34 -15.24 10.30
C ASP A 208 -17.82 -16.60 10.83
N GLN A 209 -16.96 -17.38 11.45
CA GLN A 209 -17.34 -18.62 12.11
C GLN A 209 -18.35 -18.39 13.25
N GLN A 210 -18.12 -17.37 14.08
CA GLN A 210 -19.06 -16.99 15.16
C GLN A 210 -20.40 -16.55 14.57
N ARG A 211 -20.40 -15.74 13.51
CA ARG A 211 -21.60 -15.30 12.80
C ARG A 211 -22.37 -16.49 12.20
N HIS A 212 -21.67 -17.43 11.60
CA HIS A 212 -22.29 -18.66 11.08
C HIS A 212 -22.92 -19.51 12.20
N LYS A 213 -22.27 -19.65 13.35
CA LYS A 213 -22.82 -20.31 14.54
C LYS A 213 -24.07 -19.59 15.05
N LEU A 214 -24.00 -18.26 15.20
CA LEU A 214 -25.14 -17.43 15.63
C LEU A 214 -26.32 -17.53 14.66
N ASN A 215 -26.08 -17.46 13.35
CA ASN A 215 -27.11 -17.62 12.32
C ASN A 215 -27.79 -18.99 12.37
N ARG A 216 -27.01 -20.08 12.57
CA ARG A 216 -27.56 -21.43 12.74
C ARG A 216 -28.44 -21.52 13.99
N LEU A 217 -27.97 -20.94 15.10
CA LEU A 217 -28.71 -20.90 16.35
C LEU A 217 -30.04 -20.11 16.20
N ILE A 218 -29.98 -18.91 15.63
CA ILE A 218 -31.21 -18.10 15.33
C ILE A 218 -32.16 -18.87 14.42
N LYS A 219 -31.65 -19.57 13.39
CA LYS A 219 -32.47 -20.35 12.47
C LYS A 219 -33.16 -21.52 13.16
N SER A 220 -32.45 -22.25 14.04
CA SER A 220 -32.98 -23.36 14.82
C SER A 220 -34.02 -22.89 15.84
N GLU A 221 -33.73 -21.79 16.59
CA GLU A 221 -34.65 -21.23 17.57
C GLU A 221 -35.89 -20.58 16.91
N SER A 222 -35.71 -19.97 15.72
CA SER A 222 -36.83 -19.43 14.94
C SER A 222 -37.77 -20.53 14.43
N ARG A 223 -37.21 -21.67 13.95
CA ARG A 223 -38.02 -22.83 13.55
C ARG A 223 -38.79 -23.38 14.75
N TRP A 224 -38.11 -23.56 15.89
CA TRP A 224 -38.78 -23.98 17.12
C TRP A 224 -39.88 -23.02 17.56
N ALA A 225 -39.68 -21.70 17.45
CA ALA A 225 -40.68 -20.69 17.78
C ALA A 225 -41.96 -20.77 16.90
N VAL A 226 -41.82 -21.20 15.62
CA VAL A 226 -42.95 -21.39 14.70
C VAL A 226 -43.65 -22.74 14.93
N GLU A 227 -42.87 -23.83 15.07
CA GLU A 227 -43.42 -25.19 15.14
C GLU A 227 -43.78 -25.62 16.57
N GLY A 228 -43.17 -25.06 17.61
CA GLY A 228 -43.25 -25.52 19.00
C GLY A 228 -44.23 -24.77 19.92
N ILE A 229 -44.95 -23.76 19.44
CA ILE A 229 -45.78 -22.87 20.28
C ILE A 229 -47.14 -23.47 20.65
N SER A 230 -47.58 -24.56 20.05
CA SER A 230 -48.99 -25.06 20.13
C SER A 230 -49.40 -25.68 21.48
N ALA A 231 -48.50 -26.02 22.41
CA ALA A 231 -48.87 -26.81 23.58
C ALA A 231 -48.62 -26.23 24.99
N ARG A 232 -47.75 -25.20 25.23
CA ARG A 232 -47.44 -24.69 26.59
C ARG A 232 -47.02 -23.21 26.62
N ARG A 233 -47.97 -22.29 26.49
CA ARG A 233 -47.74 -20.82 26.38
C ARG A 233 -46.91 -20.17 27.50
N LYS A 234 -46.96 -20.59 28.74
CA LYS A 234 -46.25 -19.90 29.86
C LYS A 234 -44.78 -20.30 30.08
N ARG A 235 -44.39 -21.53 29.70
CA ARG A 235 -43.00 -22.03 29.94
C ARG A 235 -41.97 -21.57 28.90
N ASN A 236 -42.45 -21.04 27.77
CA ASN A 236 -41.57 -20.76 26.61
C ASN A 236 -41.25 -19.26 26.43
N MET A 237 -41.77 -18.35 27.26
CA MET A 237 -41.51 -16.90 27.14
C MET A 237 -40.04 -16.55 27.35
N GLY A 238 -39.32 -17.28 28.22
CA GLY A 238 -37.89 -17.10 28.40
C GLY A 238 -37.06 -17.40 27.15
N ARG A 239 -37.45 -18.47 26.41
CA ARG A 239 -36.76 -18.88 25.18
C ARG A 239 -37.08 -17.95 24.00
N VAL A 240 -38.31 -17.38 23.97
CA VAL A 240 -38.68 -16.35 23.00
C VAL A 240 -37.91 -15.04 23.25
N ARG A 241 -37.72 -14.65 24.53
CA ARG A 241 -36.89 -13.51 24.89
C ARG A 241 -35.42 -13.75 24.48
N ALA A 242 -34.87 -14.93 24.79
CA ALA A 242 -33.54 -15.31 24.35
C ALA A 242 -33.36 -15.25 22.83
N LEU A 243 -34.38 -15.66 22.04
CA LEU A 243 -34.36 -15.52 20.58
C LEU A 243 -34.38 -14.04 20.15
N GLN A 244 -35.13 -13.19 20.85
CA GLN A 244 -35.15 -11.74 20.60
C GLN A 244 -33.77 -11.12 20.91
N ASP A 245 -33.14 -11.52 22.02
CA ASP A 245 -31.82 -11.08 22.42
C ASP A 245 -30.75 -11.49 21.37
N LEU A 246 -30.78 -12.75 20.91
CA LEU A 246 -29.91 -13.24 19.83
C LEU A 246 -30.12 -12.48 18.51
N LYS A 247 -31.36 -12.12 18.17
CA LYS A 247 -31.65 -11.30 16.98
C LYS A 247 -31.19 -9.86 17.17
N ALA A 248 -31.32 -9.29 18.37
CA ALA A 248 -30.80 -7.97 18.71
C ALA A 248 -29.27 -7.95 18.67
N GLU A 249 -28.60 -8.96 19.25
CA GLU A 249 -27.16 -9.15 19.14
C GLU A 249 -26.68 -9.21 17.69
N ARG A 250 -27.37 -10.01 16.85
CA ARG A 250 -27.08 -10.08 15.41
C ARG A 250 -27.30 -8.74 14.71
N ALA A 251 -28.34 -7.99 15.06
CA ALA A 251 -28.65 -6.69 14.47
C ALA A 251 -27.64 -5.62 14.89
N ALA A 252 -27.09 -5.71 16.10
CA ALA A 252 -26.06 -4.82 16.63
C ALA A 252 -24.66 -5.10 16.02
N GLN A 253 -24.45 -6.30 15.46
CA GLN A 253 -23.19 -6.60 14.75
C GLN A 253 -23.08 -5.76 13.49
N ILE A 254 -22.12 -4.85 13.44
CA ILE A 254 -21.79 -4.06 12.24
C ILE A 254 -21.28 -5.03 11.19
N LYS A 255 -21.97 -5.10 10.05
CA LYS A 255 -21.58 -5.99 8.95
C LYS A 255 -20.26 -5.54 8.35
N ARG A 256 -19.35 -6.49 8.14
CA ARG A 256 -18.20 -6.33 7.28
C ARG A 256 -18.68 -6.08 5.84
N GLN A 257 -18.16 -5.08 5.19
CA GLN A 257 -18.31 -4.94 3.74
C GLN A 257 -17.44 -6.03 3.10
N GLY A 258 -18.04 -6.91 2.30
CA GLY A 258 -17.38 -8.07 1.75
C GLY A 258 -16.24 -7.69 0.79
N ALA A 259 -15.23 -8.56 0.66
CA ALA A 259 -14.33 -8.53 -0.46
C ALA A 259 -15.15 -8.75 -1.75
N ALA A 260 -14.96 -7.91 -2.75
CA ALA A 260 -15.64 -8.04 -4.02
C ALA A 260 -14.88 -9.08 -4.87
N GLU A 261 -15.57 -10.08 -5.37
CA GLU A 261 -15.09 -10.87 -6.49
C GLU A 261 -15.24 -10.03 -7.77
N LEU A 262 -14.17 -9.36 -8.15
CA LEU A 262 -14.10 -8.58 -9.39
C LEU A 262 -13.73 -9.50 -10.55
N ALA A 263 -14.73 -9.99 -11.28
CA ALA A 263 -14.51 -10.58 -12.60
C ALA A 263 -14.31 -9.44 -13.61
N LEU A 264 -13.07 -9.20 -14.02
CA LEU A 264 -12.74 -8.23 -15.05
C LEU A 264 -12.76 -8.89 -16.43
N GLU A 265 -13.73 -8.55 -17.28
CA GLU A 265 -13.70 -8.94 -18.69
C GLU A 265 -12.68 -8.08 -19.47
N ALA A 266 -11.92 -8.73 -20.37
CA ALA A 266 -10.92 -8.07 -21.19
C ALA A 266 -11.57 -7.04 -22.14
N GLY A 267 -11.03 -5.83 -22.17
CA GLY A 267 -11.40 -4.80 -23.16
C GLY A 267 -10.90 -5.16 -24.59
N PRO A 268 -11.18 -4.30 -25.58
CA PRO A 268 -10.69 -4.52 -26.95
C PRO A 268 -9.17 -4.58 -26.97
N LYS A 269 -8.61 -5.57 -27.68
CA LYS A 269 -7.17 -5.78 -27.74
C LYS A 269 -6.48 -4.69 -28.56
N SER A 270 -5.51 -3.99 -27.97
CA SER A 270 -4.59 -3.08 -28.67
C SER A 270 -3.67 -3.83 -29.63
N GLY A 271 -2.97 -3.10 -30.52
CA GLY A 271 -1.84 -3.64 -31.27
C GLY A 271 -0.74 -4.21 -30.35
N ARG A 272 0.20 -5.00 -30.90
CA ARG A 272 1.32 -5.58 -30.12
C ARG A 272 2.24 -4.48 -29.56
N LYS A 273 2.51 -3.43 -30.36
CA LYS A 273 3.23 -2.24 -29.93
C LYS A 273 2.22 -1.23 -29.41
N VAL A 274 2.43 -0.74 -28.19
CA VAL A 274 1.55 0.24 -27.53
C VAL A 274 2.14 1.63 -27.64
N ILE A 275 3.42 1.80 -27.29
CA ILE A 275 4.15 3.07 -27.38
C ILE A 275 5.55 2.80 -27.92
N GLU A 276 6.01 3.60 -28.86
CA GLU A 276 7.39 3.63 -29.33
C GLU A 276 7.91 5.07 -29.27
N ALA A 277 8.86 5.30 -28.38
CA ALA A 277 9.53 6.58 -28.18
C ALA A 277 10.99 6.48 -28.60
N GLU A 278 11.46 7.42 -29.41
CA GLU A 278 12.80 7.45 -29.95
C GLU A 278 13.46 8.81 -29.69
N GLY A 279 14.55 8.81 -28.94
CA GLY A 279 15.41 9.97 -28.70
C GLY A 279 14.70 11.19 -28.08
N LEU A 280 13.73 10.97 -27.18
CA LEU A 280 12.97 12.05 -26.57
C LEU A 280 13.87 12.98 -25.76
N ALA A 281 13.69 14.28 -25.96
CA ALA A 281 14.30 15.32 -25.15
C ALA A 281 13.28 16.40 -24.83
N LYS A 282 13.37 16.95 -23.59
CA LYS A 282 12.54 18.06 -23.11
C LYS A 282 13.31 18.91 -22.10
N ALA A 283 13.21 20.22 -22.25
CA ALA A 283 13.75 21.18 -21.31
C ALA A 283 12.72 22.29 -21.01
N TYR A 284 12.72 22.83 -19.78
CA TYR A 284 11.96 23.98 -19.38
C TYR A 284 12.92 25.00 -18.75
N ASP A 285 12.83 26.25 -19.17
CA ASP A 285 13.61 27.36 -18.64
C ASP A 285 15.13 27.07 -18.53
N GLY A 286 15.68 26.31 -19.51
CA GLY A 286 17.09 25.92 -19.54
C GLY A 286 17.43 24.69 -18.69
N LYS A 287 16.49 24.15 -17.91
CA LYS A 287 16.67 22.90 -17.16
C LYS A 287 16.25 21.70 -18.02
N THR A 288 17.20 20.82 -18.32
CA THR A 288 16.89 19.55 -19.01
C THR A 288 16.12 18.63 -18.10
N ILE A 289 14.94 18.21 -18.55
CA ILE A 289 14.07 17.26 -17.84
C ILE A 289 14.29 15.84 -18.33
N VAL A 290 14.41 15.67 -19.65
CA VAL A 290 14.69 14.38 -20.29
C VAL A 290 15.65 14.62 -21.44
N SER A 291 16.67 13.75 -21.57
CA SER A 291 17.64 13.80 -22.67
C SER A 291 17.78 12.42 -23.31
N HIS A 292 17.60 12.35 -24.64
CA HIS A 292 17.80 11.16 -25.48
C HIS A 292 17.15 9.87 -24.98
N PHE A 293 15.96 9.96 -24.40
CA PHE A 293 15.24 8.80 -23.89
C PHE A 293 14.54 8.03 -25.01
N SER A 294 14.72 6.72 -25.02
CA SER A 294 14.04 5.81 -25.96
C SER A 294 13.40 4.66 -25.19
N LEU A 295 12.16 4.32 -25.55
CA LEU A 295 11.38 3.28 -24.90
C LEU A 295 10.44 2.61 -25.89
N LYS A 296 10.30 1.28 -25.77
CA LYS A 296 9.29 0.50 -26.47
C LYS A 296 8.43 -0.23 -25.47
N VAL A 297 7.14 0.13 -25.41
CA VAL A 297 6.15 -0.52 -24.56
C VAL A 297 5.30 -1.47 -25.38
N GLN A 298 5.25 -2.73 -24.98
CA GLN A 298 4.43 -3.76 -25.59
C GLN A 298 3.12 -3.96 -24.82
N ARG A 299 2.15 -4.57 -25.49
CA ARG A 299 0.87 -4.90 -24.85
C ARG A 299 1.07 -5.84 -23.65
N GLY A 300 0.42 -5.51 -22.53
CA GLY A 300 0.48 -6.27 -21.29
C GLY A 300 1.67 -5.91 -20.39
N GLU A 301 2.58 -5.03 -20.83
CA GLU A 301 3.65 -4.54 -19.96
C GLU A 301 3.12 -3.59 -18.89
N ARG A 302 3.74 -3.63 -17.72
CA ARG A 302 3.47 -2.78 -16.58
C ARG A 302 4.71 -1.96 -16.26
N VAL A 303 4.73 -0.71 -16.74
CA VAL A 303 5.89 0.18 -16.69
C VAL A 303 5.72 1.18 -15.57
N ALA A 304 6.60 1.14 -14.59
CA ALA A 304 6.65 2.09 -13.47
C ALA A 304 7.69 3.18 -13.71
N PHE A 305 7.37 4.41 -13.33
CA PHE A 305 8.27 5.56 -13.36
C PHE A 305 8.61 5.97 -11.93
N VAL A 306 9.89 5.96 -11.57
CA VAL A 306 10.39 6.29 -10.24
C VAL A 306 11.45 7.39 -10.31
N GLY A 307 11.64 8.10 -9.21
CA GLY A 307 12.64 9.18 -9.11
C GLY A 307 12.19 10.31 -8.19
N PRO A 308 13.07 11.28 -7.91
CA PRO A 308 12.76 12.39 -7.03
C PRO A 308 11.60 13.25 -7.54
N ASN A 309 11.01 14.01 -6.62
CA ASN A 309 9.98 14.98 -6.98
C ASN A 309 10.58 16.06 -7.88
N GLY A 310 9.88 16.41 -8.96
CA GLY A 310 10.36 17.37 -9.95
C GLY A 310 11.40 16.81 -10.95
N ALA A 311 11.67 15.50 -10.94
CA ALA A 311 12.52 14.85 -11.95
C ALA A 311 11.88 14.77 -13.35
N GLY A 312 10.58 15.08 -13.47
CA GLY A 312 9.88 15.09 -14.76
C GLY A 312 9.09 13.83 -15.09
N LYS A 313 8.76 12.99 -14.10
CA LYS A 313 7.99 11.75 -14.27
C LYS A 313 6.67 11.99 -15.02
N THR A 314 5.84 12.91 -14.53
CA THR A 314 4.56 13.28 -15.14
C THR A 314 4.75 13.90 -16.53
N THR A 315 5.81 14.69 -16.75
CA THR A 315 6.15 15.26 -18.07
C THR A 315 6.50 14.17 -19.07
N LEU A 316 7.36 13.21 -18.68
CA LEU A 316 7.70 12.07 -19.53
C LEU A 316 6.46 11.25 -19.86
N LEU A 317 5.61 10.98 -18.88
CA LEU A 317 4.35 10.29 -19.06
C LEU A 317 3.44 11.00 -20.08
N LYS A 318 3.25 12.33 -19.94
CA LYS A 318 2.46 13.14 -20.88
C LYS A 318 3.05 13.13 -22.30
N MET A 319 4.38 13.16 -22.44
CA MET A 319 5.04 13.02 -23.76
C MET A 319 4.78 11.65 -24.38
N LEU A 320 4.90 10.57 -23.60
CA LEU A 320 4.62 9.20 -24.07
C LEU A 320 3.18 9.00 -24.54
N LEU A 321 2.24 9.75 -23.95
CA LEU A 321 0.83 9.74 -24.33
C LEU A 321 0.49 10.72 -25.48
N GLY A 322 1.47 11.50 -25.96
CA GLY A 322 1.25 12.52 -26.96
C GLY A 322 0.47 13.76 -26.49
N MET A 323 0.28 13.90 -25.16
CA MET A 323 -0.37 15.06 -24.54
C MET A 323 0.56 16.28 -24.47
N GLU A 324 1.86 16.02 -24.54
CA GLU A 324 2.90 17.05 -24.57
C GLU A 324 3.89 16.77 -25.68
N GLN A 325 4.31 17.83 -26.38
CA GLN A 325 5.27 17.70 -27.50
C GLN A 325 6.70 17.69 -26.93
N PRO A 326 7.53 16.70 -27.31
CA PRO A 326 8.96 16.74 -27.01
C PRO A 326 9.66 17.84 -27.83
N ASP A 327 10.77 18.37 -27.31
CA ASP A 327 11.60 19.34 -28.02
C ASP A 327 12.46 18.65 -29.11
N ALA A 328 12.79 17.37 -28.88
CA ALA A 328 13.44 16.51 -29.88
C ALA A 328 12.96 15.06 -29.71
N GLY A 329 13.12 14.28 -30.75
CA GLY A 329 12.68 12.89 -30.82
C GLY A 329 11.24 12.75 -31.32
N LYS A 330 10.71 11.54 -31.25
CA LYS A 330 9.36 11.21 -31.75
C LYS A 330 8.71 10.16 -30.84
N VAL A 331 7.40 10.31 -30.63
CA VAL A 331 6.54 9.29 -30.04
C VAL A 331 5.56 8.78 -31.10
N THR A 332 5.42 7.47 -31.16
CA THR A 332 4.43 6.80 -32.02
C THR A 332 3.55 5.93 -31.13
N LEU A 333 2.26 6.26 -31.11
CA LEU A 333 1.25 5.46 -30.42
C LEU A 333 0.79 4.30 -31.30
N GLY A 334 0.51 3.17 -30.68
CA GLY A 334 -0.05 2.00 -31.34
C GLY A 334 -1.46 2.22 -31.86
N THR A 335 -1.98 1.22 -32.57
CA THR A 335 -3.36 1.26 -33.09
C THR A 335 -4.37 0.79 -32.07
N ASN A 336 -5.59 1.30 -32.18
CA ASN A 336 -6.74 0.94 -31.32
C ASN A 336 -6.46 1.11 -29.82
N LEU A 337 -5.78 2.19 -29.43
CA LEU A 337 -5.55 2.50 -28.02
C LEU A 337 -6.77 3.20 -27.43
N GLU A 338 -7.30 2.63 -26.36
CA GLU A 338 -8.29 3.22 -25.47
C GLU A 338 -7.61 3.53 -24.14
N ILE A 339 -7.29 4.82 -23.94
CA ILE A 339 -6.50 5.29 -22.79
C ILE A 339 -7.46 5.68 -21.68
N ALA A 340 -7.27 5.10 -20.49
CA ALA A 340 -7.90 5.57 -19.26
C ALA A 340 -6.82 6.18 -18.36
N PHE A 341 -7.03 7.44 -17.96
CA PHE A 341 -6.08 8.22 -17.19
C PHE A 341 -6.64 8.51 -15.79
N PHE A 342 -5.88 8.13 -14.76
CA PHE A 342 -6.13 8.47 -13.37
C PHE A 342 -5.21 9.61 -12.98
N ASP A 343 -5.79 10.81 -12.83
CA ASP A 343 -5.06 12.02 -12.43
C ASP A 343 -5.20 12.28 -10.93
N GLN A 344 -4.13 12.75 -10.32
CA GLN A 344 -4.06 13.12 -8.92
C GLN A 344 -5.01 14.26 -8.54
N THR A 345 -5.40 15.15 -9.48
CA THR A 345 -6.17 16.37 -9.20
C THR A 345 -7.62 16.13 -8.80
N ARG A 346 -8.16 14.92 -9.00
CA ARG A 346 -9.56 14.54 -8.65
C ARG A 346 -10.66 15.47 -9.19
N ASP A 347 -10.33 16.36 -10.11
CA ASP A 347 -11.26 17.34 -10.71
C ASP A 347 -12.37 16.68 -11.55
N GLN A 348 -12.29 15.36 -11.73
CA GLN A 348 -13.24 14.59 -12.52
C GLN A 348 -14.54 14.24 -11.79
N LEU A 349 -14.65 14.48 -10.47
CA LEU A 349 -15.85 14.21 -9.68
C LEU A 349 -16.67 15.48 -9.47
N ASP A 350 -17.97 15.39 -9.76
CA ASP A 350 -18.92 16.40 -9.31
C ASP A 350 -19.20 16.20 -7.82
N THR A 351 -18.70 17.14 -7.00
CA THR A 351 -18.77 17.07 -5.54
C THR A 351 -20.18 17.29 -5.00
N GLU A 352 -21.06 17.97 -5.72
CA GLU A 352 -22.45 18.22 -5.32
C GLU A 352 -23.37 17.05 -5.70
N ALA A 353 -23.04 16.31 -6.74
CA ALA A 353 -23.78 15.15 -7.17
C ALA A 353 -23.54 13.94 -6.25
N SER A 354 -24.49 12.99 -6.24
CA SER A 354 -24.34 11.72 -5.54
C SER A 354 -23.35 10.78 -6.25
N LEU A 355 -22.89 9.72 -5.54
CA LEU A 355 -22.07 8.68 -6.15
C LEU A 355 -22.78 8.04 -7.34
N TRP A 356 -24.09 7.84 -7.19
CA TRP A 356 -24.95 7.32 -8.24
C TRP A 356 -24.94 8.19 -9.50
N GLU A 357 -25.14 9.50 -9.33
CA GLU A 357 -25.14 10.46 -10.44
C GLU A 357 -23.77 10.56 -11.10
N ASN A 358 -22.68 10.56 -10.33
CA ASN A 358 -21.33 10.56 -10.88
C ASN A 358 -21.01 9.35 -11.78
N LEU A 359 -21.69 8.22 -11.62
CA LEU A 359 -21.56 7.06 -12.48
C LEU A 359 -22.56 7.10 -13.66
N THR A 360 -23.81 7.51 -13.43
CA THR A 360 -24.89 7.41 -14.45
C THR A 360 -24.97 8.59 -15.39
N THR A 361 -24.49 9.77 -14.99
CA THR A 361 -24.44 10.96 -15.86
C THR A 361 -23.19 11.05 -16.72
N ASP A 362 -22.18 10.22 -16.47
CA ASP A 362 -21.00 10.13 -17.35
C ASP A 362 -21.44 9.55 -18.71
N PRO A 363 -21.27 10.30 -19.84
CA PRO A 363 -21.71 9.84 -21.14
C PRO A 363 -21.08 8.51 -21.59
N ALA A 364 -19.89 8.19 -21.05
CA ALA A 364 -19.20 6.93 -21.35
C ALA A 364 -19.74 5.73 -20.55
N LEU A 365 -20.43 5.99 -19.43
CA LEU A 365 -20.91 4.95 -18.49
C LEU A 365 -22.42 4.89 -18.40
N GLY A 366 -23.13 5.96 -18.77
CA GLY A 366 -24.58 6.06 -18.69
C GLY A 366 -25.29 5.18 -19.72
N ILE A 367 -26.40 4.57 -19.33
CA ILE A 367 -27.28 3.81 -20.22
C ILE A 367 -28.54 4.60 -20.46
N SER A 368 -28.80 4.97 -21.71
CA SER A 368 -30.02 5.72 -22.07
C SER A 368 -31.28 4.96 -21.65
N GLY A 369 -32.14 5.64 -20.88
CA GLY A 369 -33.41 5.09 -20.42
C GLY A 369 -33.34 4.14 -19.19
N LYS A 370 -32.16 3.94 -18.60
CA LYS A 370 -31.96 3.09 -17.42
C LYS A 370 -31.11 3.82 -16.37
N ALA A 371 -31.78 4.59 -15.50
CA ALA A 371 -31.10 5.37 -14.45
C ALA A 371 -30.51 4.53 -13.31
N ASP A 372 -30.79 3.23 -13.24
CA ASP A 372 -30.36 2.29 -12.20
C ASP A 372 -29.17 1.41 -12.62
N GLN A 373 -28.70 1.57 -13.86
CA GLN A 373 -27.60 0.79 -14.43
C GLN A 373 -26.48 1.68 -14.92
N VAL A 374 -25.28 1.13 -14.84
CA VAL A 374 -24.03 1.72 -15.38
C VAL A 374 -23.39 0.71 -16.33
N MET A 375 -22.81 1.21 -17.40
CA MET A 375 -22.06 0.38 -18.34
C MET A 375 -20.67 0.14 -17.76
N VAL A 376 -20.37 -1.11 -17.44
CA VAL A 376 -19.06 -1.53 -16.95
C VAL A 376 -18.41 -2.38 -18.02
N ARG A 377 -17.39 -1.83 -18.71
CA ARG A 377 -16.66 -2.50 -19.80
C ARG A 377 -17.55 -3.13 -20.86
N GLY A 378 -18.63 -2.44 -21.22
CA GLY A 378 -19.59 -2.91 -22.22
C GLY A 378 -20.71 -3.81 -21.67
N GLN A 379 -20.73 -4.10 -20.38
CA GLN A 379 -21.78 -4.88 -19.71
C GLN A 379 -22.63 -4.01 -18.76
N PRO A 380 -23.96 -4.07 -18.80
CA PRO A 380 -24.78 -3.32 -17.88
C PRO A 380 -24.77 -3.96 -16.49
N LYS A 381 -24.39 -3.19 -15.47
CA LYS A 381 -24.45 -3.58 -14.05
C LYS A 381 -25.34 -2.62 -13.26
N HIS A 382 -26.03 -3.11 -12.24
CA HIS A 382 -26.76 -2.25 -11.31
C HIS A 382 -25.78 -1.39 -10.50
N VAL A 383 -26.02 -0.07 -10.41
CA VAL A 383 -25.11 0.91 -9.80
C VAL A 383 -24.72 0.53 -8.37
N VAL A 384 -25.71 0.15 -7.51
CA VAL A 384 -25.42 -0.24 -6.13
C VAL A 384 -24.58 -1.52 -6.06
N GLY A 385 -24.84 -2.50 -6.96
CA GLY A 385 -24.03 -3.71 -7.05
C GLY A 385 -22.59 -3.39 -7.38
N TYR A 386 -22.37 -2.53 -8.37
CA TYR A 386 -21.06 -2.09 -8.78
C TYR A 386 -20.34 -1.27 -7.70
N LEU A 387 -21.00 -0.32 -7.05
CA LEU A 387 -20.42 0.44 -5.93
C LEU A 387 -20.00 -0.45 -4.75
N LYS A 388 -20.75 -1.54 -4.48
CA LYS A 388 -20.38 -2.54 -3.46
C LYS A 388 -19.06 -3.26 -3.79
N GLU A 389 -18.75 -3.47 -5.07
CA GLU A 389 -17.45 -4.01 -5.51
C GLU A 389 -16.28 -3.09 -5.12
N PHE A 390 -16.53 -1.79 -4.95
CA PHE A 390 -15.56 -0.79 -4.48
C PHE A 390 -15.75 -0.43 -3.00
N LEU A 391 -16.28 -1.34 -2.20
CA LEU A 391 -16.44 -1.20 -0.75
C LEU A 391 -17.32 -0.01 -0.31
N PHE A 392 -18.28 0.42 -1.13
CA PHE A 392 -19.28 1.41 -0.73
C PHE A 392 -20.53 0.73 -0.15
N ASP A 393 -21.13 1.36 0.88
CA ASP A 393 -22.43 0.95 1.39
C ASP A 393 -23.57 1.43 0.47
N GLU A 394 -24.67 0.71 0.47
CA GLU A 394 -25.88 1.08 -0.26
C GLU A 394 -26.40 2.48 0.12
N ARG A 395 -26.24 2.86 1.40
CA ARG A 395 -26.62 4.20 1.89
C ARG A 395 -25.77 5.30 1.27
N GLN A 396 -24.49 5.03 1.05
CA GLN A 396 -23.55 5.98 0.44
C GLN A 396 -23.86 6.23 -1.03
N ALA A 397 -24.48 5.29 -1.74
CA ALA A 397 -24.78 5.46 -3.17
C ALA A 397 -25.57 6.74 -3.50
N ARG A 398 -26.42 7.20 -2.57
CA ARG A 398 -27.21 8.43 -2.71
C ARG A 398 -26.65 9.64 -1.97
N ALA A 399 -25.53 9.48 -1.26
CA ALA A 399 -24.87 10.57 -0.57
C ALA A 399 -24.11 11.46 -1.56
N PRO A 400 -24.01 12.79 -1.33
CA PRO A 400 -23.23 13.68 -2.17
C PRO A 400 -21.72 13.40 -1.99
N VAL A 401 -20.95 13.50 -3.07
CA VAL A 401 -19.49 13.22 -3.07
C VAL A 401 -18.73 14.11 -2.10
N ARG A 402 -19.21 15.33 -1.81
CA ARG A 402 -18.59 16.22 -0.80
C ARG A 402 -18.55 15.61 0.60
N SER A 403 -19.47 14.69 0.94
CA SER A 403 -19.48 14.02 2.25
C SER A 403 -18.46 12.89 2.38
N LEU A 404 -17.81 12.51 1.27
CA LEU A 404 -16.83 11.44 1.25
C LEU A 404 -15.46 11.92 1.77
N SER A 405 -14.76 11.05 2.47
CA SER A 405 -13.34 11.20 2.79
C SER A 405 -12.47 11.17 1.52
N GLY A 406 -11.22 11.62 1.62
CA GLY A 406 -10.26 11.59 0.51
C GLY A 406 -10.11 10.21 -0.11
N GLY A 407 -9.96 9.17 0.72
CA GLY A 407 -9.84 7.78 0.25
C GLY A 407 -11.11 7.25 -0.39
N GLU A 408 -12.30 7.62 0.09
CA GLU A 408 -13.57 7.25 -0.56
C GLU A 408 -13.74 7.94 -1.92
N LYS A 409 -13.33 9.21 -2.04
CA LYS A 409 -13.29 9.90 -3.34
C LYS A 409 -12.35 9.20 -4.31
N ALA A 410 -11.17 8.76 -3.87
CA ALA A 410 -10.23 8.01 -4.69
C ALA A 410 -10.83 6.65 -5.11
N ARG A 411 -11.53 5.92 -4.23
CA ARG A 411 -12.25 4.68 -4.59
C ARG A 411 -13.33 4.92 -5.63
N LEU A 412 -14.08 6.02 -5.54
CA LEU A 412 -15.10 6.36 -6.55
C LEU A 412 -14.46 6.68 -7.91
N LEU A 413 -13.33 7.38 -7.92
CA LEU A 413 -12.56 7.61 -9.14
C LEU A 413 -12.06 6.31 -9.75
N LEU A 414 -11.54 5.39 -8.93
CA LEU A 414 -11.15 4.05 -9.39
C LEU A 414 -12.34 3.29 -9.97
N ALA A 415 -13.51 3.35 -9.32
CA ALA A 415 -14.73 2.74 -9.86
C ALA A 415 -15.09 3.32 -11.23
N ARG A 416 -15.05 4.64 -11.41
CA ARG A 416 -15.29 5.28 -12.72
C ARG A 416 -14.27 4.84 -13.77
N LEU A 417 -13.00 4.84 -13.40
CA LEU A 417 -11.91 4.46 -14.29
C LEU A 417 -12.05 3.01 -14.76
N MET A 418 -12.31 2.09 -13.81
CA MET A 418 -12.45 0.66 -14.08
C MET A 418 -13.74 0.29 -14.81
N ALA A 419 -14.77 1.13 -14.76
CA ALA A 419 -15.98 0.94 -15.56
C ALA A 419 -15.75 1.22 -17.05
N ARG A 420 -14.81 2.10 -17.39
CA ARG A 420 -14.50 2.44 -18.80
C ARG A 420 -13.80 1.29 -19.50
N GLN A 421 -14.12 1.11 -20.76
CA GLN A 421 -13.30 0.25 -21.63
C GLN A 421 -11.93 0.91 -21.83
N SER A 422 -10.87 0.16 -21.56
CA SER A 422 -9.51 0.63 -21.77
C SER A 422 -8.58 -0.54 -22.04
N ASN A 423 -7.51 -0.29 -22.78
CA ASN A 423 -6.41 -1.24 -23.00
C ASN A 423 -5.03 -0.63 -22.69
N LEU A 424 -5.02 0.67 -22.34
CA LEU A 424 -3.88 1.37 -21.75
C LEU A 424 -4.36 2.15 -20.53
N LEU A 425 -3.89 1.74 -19.36
CA LEU A 425 -4.20 2.37 -18.08
C LEU A 425 -3.00 3.21 -17.64
N VAL A 426 -3.27 4.45 -17.29
CA VAL A 426 -2.26 5.40 -16.82
C VAL A 426 -2.63 5.86 -15.43
N LEU A 427 -1.73 5.61 -14.48
CA LEU A 427 -1.92 5.89 -13.05
C LEU A 427 -0.82 6.82 -12.56
N ASP A 428 -1.18 8.06 -12.24
CA ASP A 428 -0.24 9.04 -11.67
C ASP A 428 -0.51 9.17 -10.16
N GLU A 429 0.41 8.63 -9.34
CA GLU A 429 0.36 8.55 -7.87
C GLU A 429 -0.98 7.98 -7.33
N PRO A 430 -1.43 6.81 -7.80
CA PRO A 430 -2.73 6.27 -7.40
C PRO A 430 -2.77 5.81 -5.94
N THR A 431 -1.62 5.58 -5.33
CA THR A 431 -1.48 5.08 -3.95
C THR A 431 -1.67 6.16 -2.89
N ASN A 432 -1.59 7.45 -3.28
CA ASN A 432 -1.78 8.55 -2.36
C ASN A 432 -3.20 8.57 -1.78
N ASP A 433 -3.31 8.70 -0.46
CA ASP A 433 -4.56 8.75 0.31
C ASP A 433 -5.43 7.47 0.26
N LEU A 434 -4.94 6.36 -0.32
CA LEU A 434 -5.63 5.07 -0.27
C LEU A 434 -5.30 4.34 1.04
N ASP A 435 -6.31 3.74 1.68
CA ASP A 435 -6.06 2.85 2.81
C ASP A 435 -5.57 1.46 2.33
N VAL A 436 -5.05 0.68 3.27
CA VAL A 436 -4.46 -0.65 3.00
C VAL A 436 -5.44 -1.55 2.24
N GLU A 437 -6.74 -1.54 2.60
CA GLU A 437 -7.76 -2.36 1.93
C GLU A 437 -8.04 -1.87 0.50
N THR A 438 -8.01 -0.56 0.26
CA THR A 438 -8.18 0.00 -1.09
C THR A 438 -6.95 -0.24 -1.95
N LEU A 439 -5.75 -0.24 -1.36
CA LEU A 439 -4.51 -0.64 -2.05
C LEU A 439 -4.55 -2.12 -2.46
N ASP A 440 -5.02 -3.02 -1.57
CA ASP A 440 -5.25 -4.43 -1.91
C ASP A 440 -6.21 -4.57 -3.09
N LEU A 441 -7.34 -3.85 -3.04
CA LEU A 441 -8.30 -3.83 -4.14
C LEU A 441 -7.69 -3.33 -5.45
N LEU A 442 -6.89 -2.24 -5.40
CA LEU A 442 -6.21 -1.73 -6.60
C LEU A 442 -5.21 -2.74 -7.17
N GLN A 443 -4.47 -3.46 -6.31
CA GLN A 443 -3.56 -4.52 -6.74
C GLN A 443 -4.32 -5.66 -7.41
N GLU A 444 -5.39 -6.16 -6.80
CA GLU A 444 -6.24 -7.21 -7.39
C GLU A 444 -6.82 -6.77 -8.75
N LEU A 445 -7.27 -5.52 -8.86
CA LEU A 445 -7.77 -4.95 -10.11
C LEU A 445 -6.68 -4.90 -11.20
N LEU A 446 -5.47 -4.52 -10.84
CA LEU A 446 -4.35 -4.45 -11.78
C LEU A 446 -3.87 -5.86 -12.16
N ASP A 447 -3.89 -6.81 -11.25
CA ASP A 447 -3.54 -8.21 -11.54
C ASP A 447 -4.50 -8.86 -12.52
N ALA A 448 -5.78 -8.56 -12.39
CA ALA A 448 -6.81 -9.02 -13.33
C ALA A 448 -6.91 -8.20 -14.63
N TYR A 449 -6.11 -7.13 -14.78
CA TYR A 449 -6.15 -6.27 -15.95
C TYR A 449 -5.22 -6.76 -17.07
N ASP A 450 -5.77 -7.21 -18.18
CA ASP A 450 -5.03 -7.73 -19.36
C ASP A 450 -4.38 -6.64 -20.24
N GLY A 451 -4.63 -5.34 -19.94
CA GLY A 451 -4.08 -4.21 -20.71
C GLY A 451 -2.67 -3.82 -20.27
N THR A 452 -2.15 -2.79 -20.92
CA THR A 452 -0.86 -2.18 -20.57
C THR A 452 -1.05 -1.15 -19.48
N VAL A 453 -0.12 -1.06 -18.54
CA VAL A 453 -0.18 -0.11 -17.42
C VAL A 453 1.06 0.79 -17.42
N LEU A 454 0.86 2.09 -17.33
CA LEU A 454 1.90 3.07 -17.02
C LEU A 454 1.62 3.64 -15.63
N LEU A 455 2.57 3.53 -14.73
CA LEU A 455 2.40 3.82 -13.31
C LEU A 455 3.48 4.79 -12.81
N VAL A 456 3.08 5.87 -12.16
CA VAL A 456 3.96 6.68 -11.31
C VAL A 456 3.59 6.40 -9.87
N SER A 457 4.52 5.96 -9.04
CA SER A 457 4.28 5.76 -7.61
C SER A 457 5.57 5.88 -6.80
N HIS A 458 5.42 6.24 -5.53
CA HIS A 458 6.47 6.24 -4.52
C HIS A 458 6.34 5.08 -3.52
N ASP A 459 5.27 4.27 -3.64
CA ASP A 459 5.06 3.09 -2.80
C ASP A 459 5.89 1.90 -3.32
N ARG A 460 6.92 1.55 -2.58
CA ARG A 460 7.90 0.51 -2.94
C ARG A 460 7.29 -0.88 -3.00
N ASP A 461 6.43 -1.24 -2.06
CA ASP A 461 5.74 -2.54 -2.00
C ASP A 461 4.75 -2.70 -3.17
N PHE A 462 4.06 -1.63 -3.51
CA PHE A 462 3.15 -1.60 -4.66
C PHE A 462 3.91 -1.74 -5.99
N LEU A 463 5.05 -1.06 -6.13
CA LEU A 463 5.92 -1.18 -7.31
C LEU A 463 6.44 -2.60 -7.49
N ASP A 464 6.91 -3.25 -6.41
CA ASP A 464 7.40 -4.63 -6.44
C ASP A 464 6.33 -5.64 -6.86
N ARG A 465 5.09 -5.40 -6.49
CA ARG A 465 3.98 -6.31 -6.82
C ARG A 465 3.42 -6.10 -8.23
N VAL A 466 3.47 -4.87 -8.75
CA VAL A 466 2.77 -4.52 -10.01
C VAL A 466 3.70 -4.37 -11.19
N ALA A 467 4.90 -3.79 -11.03
CA ALA A 467 5.75 -3.40 -12.15
C ALA A 467 6.53 -4.58 -12.74
N THR A 468 6.53 -4.67 -14.07
CA THR A 468 7.41 -5.58 -14.82
C THR A 468 8.66 -4.87 -15.35
N THR A 469 8.62 -3.54 -15.44
CA THR A 469 9.72 -2.69 -15.87
C THR A 469 9.69 -1.40 -15.07
N THR A 470 10.83 -0.98 -14.55
CA THR A 470 10.98 0.28 -13.79
C THR A 470 11.87 1.24 -14.54
N ILE A 471 11.36 2.46 -14.80
CA ILE A 471 12.12 3.55 -15.40
C ILE A 471 12.52 4.52 -14.30
N ALA A 472 13.81 4.56 -14.00
CA ALA A 472 14.38 5.45 -13.00
C ALA A 472 14.82 6.77 -13.64
N MET A 473 14.31 7.90 -13.11
CA MET A 473 14.66 9.26 -13.48
C MET A 473 15.45 9.89 -12.32
N GLU A 474 16.76 10.07 -12.50
CA GLU A 474 17.64 10.50 -11.42
C GLU A 474 17.70 12.04 -11.22
N GLY A 475 16.95 12.80 -12.05
CA GLY A 475 16.87 14.26 -11.96
C GLY A 475 17.95 15.01 -12.72
N ASP A 476 18.90 14.30 -13.33
CA ASP A 476 19.96 14.82 -14.20
C ASP A 476 19.56 14.87 -15.69
N GLY A 477 18.30 14.61 -15.99
CA GLY A 477 17.77 14.46 -17.33
C GLY A 477 17.93 13.07 -17.93
N ARG A 478 18.52 12.13 -17.23
CA ARG A 478 18.61 10.72 -17.67
C ARG A 478 17.43 9.93 -17.16
N ALA A 479 16.95 9.02 -17.99
CA ALA A 479 15.95 8.04 -17.63
C ALA A 479 16.45 6.67 -18.08
N THR A 480 16.58 5.74 -17.14
CA THR A 480 17.13 4.39 -17.37
C THR A 480 16.07 3.34 -17.07
N ALA A 481 15.91 2.37 -17.98
CA ALA A 481 14.97 1.27 -17.82
C ALA A 481 15.66 0.07 -17.14
N TYR A 482 15.00 -0.49 -16.13
CA TYR A 482 15.42 -1.67 -15.39
C TYR A 482 14.32 -2.73 -15.46
N ALA A 483 14.67 -4.00 -15.52
CA ALA A 483 13.69 -5.08 -15.47
C ALA A 483 13.22 -5.30 -14.02
N GLY A 484 11.90 -5.52 -13.84
CA GLY A 484 11.32 -5.80 -12.54
C GLY A 484 10.82 -4.57 -11.77
N GLY A 485 10.55 -4.78 -10.48
CA GLY A 485 10.00 -3.79 -9.55
C GLY A 485 11.07 -2.89 -8.89
N TRP A 486 10.72 -2.36 -7.72
CA TRP A 486 11.60 -1.47 -6.97
C TRP A 486 12.85 -2.20 -6.41
N SER A 487 12.66 -3.38 -5.85
CA SER A 487 13.75 -4.20 -5.28
C SER A 487 14.74 -4.64 -6.36
N ASP A 488 14.23 -5.02 -7.54
CA ASP A 488 15.03 -5.37 -8.71
C ASP A 488 15.85 -4.16 -9.21
N TYR A 489 15.22 -2.98 -9.28
CA TYR A 489 15.92 -1.73 -9.60
C TYR A 489 17.07 -1.46 -8.64
N LEU A 490 16.85 -1.58 -7.32
CA LEU A 490 17.90 -1.36 -6.33
C LEU A 490 19.08 -2.33 -6.49
N SER A 491 18.80 -3.59 -6.81
CA SER A 491 19.84 -4.61 -7.01
C SER A 491 20.65 -4.39 -8.29
N GLN A 492 20.02 -3.83 -9.33
CA GLN A 492 20.66 -3.56 -10.63
C GLN A 492 21.34 -2.18 -10.69
N ARG A 493 20.99 -1.28 -9.77
CA ARG A 493 21.63 0.04 -9.68
C ARG A 493 23.07 -0.12 -9.18
N ALA A 494 24.05 0.25 -9.99
CA ALA A 494 25.44 0.32 -9.55
C ALA A 494 25.55 1.25 -8.33
N PRO A 495 26.36 0.92 -7.30
CA PRO A 495 26.60 1.83 -6.18
C PRO A 495 27.10 3.16 -6.73
N SER A 496 26.37 4.24 -6.48
CA SER A 496 26.86 5.59 -6.76
C SER A 496 28.09 5.81 -5.87
N GLU A 497 29.27 5.91 -6.46
CA GLU A 497 30.45 6.37 -5.74
C GLU A 497 30.12 7.75 -5.12
N PRO A 498 30.43 7.97 -3.82
CA PRO A 498 30.31 9.30 -3.24
C PRO A 498 31.21 10.26 -4.02
N GLU A 499 30.68 11.40 -4.45
CA GLU A 499 31.48 12.47 -5.05
C GLU A 499 32.56 12.92 -4.06
N GLU A 500 33.78 12.35 -4.18
CA GLU A 500 34.97 12.88 -3.54
C GLU A 500 35.32 14.23 -4.19
N LYS A 501 35.17 15.28 -3.40
CA LYS A 501 35.67 16.61 -3.75
C LYS A 501 37.13 16.49 -4.18
N ALA A 502 37.41 16.86 -5.42
CA ALA A 502 38.71 16.82 -6.05
C ALA A 502 39.75 17.63 -5.23
N GLU A 503 40.62 16.95 -4.49
CA GLU A 503 41.91 17.46 -4.05
C GLU A 503 43.02 17.06 -5.04
N LYS A 504 43.81 18.07 -5.39
CA LYS A 504 44.87 18.00 -6.39
C LYS A 504 45.96 16.96 -6.03
N PRO A 505 46.59 16.32 -7.02
CA PRO A 505 47.49 15.19 -6.80
C PRO A 505 48.84 15.61 -6.20
N LYS A 506 49.20 15.01 -5.07
CA LYS A 506 50.61 14.93 -4.61
C LYS A 506 51.18 13.57 -4.95
N ALA A 507 52.32 13.60 -5.62
CA ALA A 507 53.08 12.45 -6.04
C ALA A 507 53.46 11.53 -4.87
N SER A 508 53.22 10.23 -5.00
CA SER A 508 53.67 9.23 -4.06
C SER A 508 54.53 8.16 -4.71
N LYS A 509 55.59 7.83 -3.99
CA LYS A 509 56.60 6.80 -4.28
C LYS A 509 56.02 5.39 -4.21
N PRO A 510 56.57 4.40 -4.89
CA PRO A 510 56.02 3.05 -4.97
C PRO A 510 56.23 2.26 -3.66
N LYS A 511 55.21 1.55 -3.23
CA LYS A 511 55.25 0.52 -2.18
C LYS A 511 55.03 -0.88 -2.77
N PRO A 512 55.56 -1.92 -2.13
CA PRO A 512 55.81 -3.21 -2.74
C PRO A 512 54.57 -4.07 -2.89
N LYS A 513 54.61 -4.97 -3.87
CA LYS A 513 53.65 -6.00 -4.18
C LYS A 513 53.29 -6.82 -2.94
N GLN A 514 52.02 -6.84 -2.58
CA GLN A 514 51.42 -7.91 -1.79
C GLN A 514 50.94 -9.02 -2.73
N GLU A 515 51.27 -10.24 -2.34
CA GLU A 515 50.96 -11.46 -3.04
C GLU A 515 49.45 -11.67 -3.17
N ALA A 516 49.03 -12.05 -4.35
CA ALA A 516 47.64 -12.45 -4.65
C ALA A 516 47.30 -13.72 -3.87
N GLN A 517 46.26 -13.68 -3.07
CA GLN A 517 45.61 -14.89 -2.57
C GLN A 517 44.95 -15.64 -3.74
N PRO A 518 44.97 -16.97 -3.75
CA PRO A 518 44.42 -17.76 -4.84
C PRO A 518 42.89 -17.62 -4.84
N LYS A 519 42.28 -17.31 -5.99
CA LYS A 519 40.88 -17.43 -6.22
C LYS A 519 40.49 -18.91 -6.06
N GLU A 520 39.74 -19.23 -5.03
CA GLU A 520 39.17 -20.55 -4.86
C GLU A 520 38.01 -20.74 -5.87
N GLY A 521 38.34 -21.37 -6.99
CA GLY A 521 37.32 -21.96 -7.86
C GLY A 521 36.79 -23.24 -7.21
N LEU A 522 35.57 -23.63 -7.60
CA LEU A 522 34.87 -24.85 -7.15
C LEU A 522 35.85 -26.05 -7.10
N SER A 523 35.86 -26.77 -5.99
CA SER A 523 36.62 -28.01 -5.86
C SER A 523 36.05 -29.09 -6.81
N PHE A 524 36.86 -30.08 -7.15
CA PHE A 524 36.42 -31.17 -8.04
C PHE A 524 35.16 -31.90 -7.52
N LYS A 525 35.01 -32.00 -6.20
CA LYS A 525 33.84 -32.58 -5.56
C LYS A 525 32.60 -31.69 -5.72
N GLU A 526 32.74 -30.39 -5.59
CA GLU A 526 31.64 -29.43 -5.76
C GLU A 526 31.18 -29.35 -7.23
N LYS A 527 32.10 -29.42 -8.19
CA LYS A 527 31.73 -29.51 -9.62
C LYS A 527 30.93 -30.77 -9.95
N HIS A 528 31.37 -31.93 -9.44
CA HIS A 528 30.66 -33.16 -9.64
C HIS A 528 29.29 -33.18 -8.94
N ARG A 529 29.19 -32.52 -7.78
CA ARG A 529 27.91 -32.38 -7.06
C ARG A 529 26.96 -31.47 -7.82
N LEU A 530 27.43 -30.34 -8.35
CA LEU A 530 26.65 -29.40 -9.17
C LEU A 530 26.07 -30.07 -10.43
N GLU A 531 26.85 -30.98 -11.07
CA GLU A 531 26.38 -31.75 -12.23
C GLU A 531 25.35 -32.83 -11.87
N ALA A 532 25.39 -33.37 -10.64
CA ALA A 532 24.49 -34.42 -10.20
C ALA A 532 23.14 -33.89 -9.63
N LEU A 533 23.13 -32.69 -9.06
CA LEU A 533 21.96 -32.12 -8.39
C LEU A 533 20.73 -31.93 -9.29
N PRO A 534 20.81 -31.47 -10.54
CA PRO A 534 19.64 -31.36 -11.42
C PRO A 534 18.91 -32.69 -11.63
N GLY A 535 19.67 -33.80 -11.77
CA GLY A 535 19.06 -35.14 -11.90
C GLY A 535 18.44 -35.65 -10.60
N GLU A 536 18.97 -35.23 -9.44
CA GLU A 536 18.39 -35.56 -8.14
C GLU A 536 17.10 -34.78 -7.88
N ILE A 537 17.07 -33.49 -8.24
CA ILE A 537 15.89 -32.62 -8.17
C ILE A 537 14.75 -33.18 -9.03
N GLU A 538 15.02 -33.49 -10.31
CA GLU A 538 14.01 -34.03 -11.23
C GLU A 538 13.43 -35.37 -10.74
N ARG A 539 14.28 -36.21 -10.14
CA ARG A 539 13.82 -37.47 -9.55
C ARG A 539 12.91 -37.26 -8.34
N LEU A 540 13.26 -36.31 -7.45
CA LEU A 540 12.45 -35.96 -6.27
C LEU A 540 11.11 -35.36 -6.67
N GLU A 541 11.06 -34.50 -7.68
CA GLU A 541 9.82 -33.95 -8.24
C GLU A 541 8.90 -35.07 -8.79
N GLN A 542 9.47 -36.03 -9.52
CA GLN A 542 8.70 -37.18 -10.02
C GLN A 542 8.17 -38.08 -8.90
N GLU A 543 8.93 -38.28 -7.82
CA GLU A 543 8.49 -39.03 -6.65
C GLU A 543 7.35 -38.30 -5.91
N ILE A 544 7.47 -36.96 -5.76
CA ILE A 544 6.43 -36.09 -5.16
C ILE A 544 5.14 -36.17 -5.99
N ALA A 545 5.22 -35.98 -7.29
CA ALA A 545 4.05 -36.02 -8.17
C ALA A 545 3.31 -37.39 -8.09
N LYS A 546 4.04 -38.50 -7.96
CA LYS A 546 3.43 -39.84 -7.77
C LYS A 546 2.73 -39.95 -6.41
N LEU A 547 3.31 -39.40 -5.35
CA LEU A 547 2.72 -39.41 -4.01
C LEU A 547 1.47 -38.55 -3.95
N GLU A 548 1.50 -37.35 -4.57
CA GLU A 548 0.36 -36.48 -4.69
C GLU A 548 -0.78 -37.13 -5.50
N GLN A 549 -0.47 -37.76 -6.61
CA GLN A 549 -1.45 -38.51 -7.40
C GLN A 549 -2.08 -39.66 -6.60
N LEU A 550 -1.29 -40.36 -5.78
CA LEU A 550 -1.79 -41.40 -4.89
C LEU A 550 -2.72 -40.83 -3.82
N MET A 551 -2.38 -39.69 -3.27
CA MET A 551 -3.16 -39.02 -2.22
C MET A 551 -4.40 -38.28 -2.77
N ALA A 552 -4.47 -38.02 -4.07
CA ALA A 552 -5.64 -37.43 -4.73
C ALA A 552 -6.86 -38.35 -4.79
N ASP A 553 -6.71 -39.67 -4.47
CA ASP A 553 -7.85 -40.56 -4.34
C ASP A 553 -8.64 -40.30 -3.06
N PRO A 554 -9.90 -39.80 -3.14
CA PRO A 554 -10.70 -39.45 -1.96
C PRO A 554 -11.05 -40.64 -1.07
N GLU A 555 -10.99 -41.87 -1.60
CA GLU A 555 -11.31 -43.08 -0.86
C GLU A 555 -10.09 -43.71 -0.16
N LEU A 556 -8.88 -43.32 -0.50
CA LEU A 556 -7.65 -43.87 0.05
C LEU A 556 -7.58 -43.74 1.58
N PHE A 557 -7.99 -42.60 2.11
CA PHE A 557 -8.02 -42.34 3.57
C PHE A 557 -9.00 -43.30 4.29
N THR A 558 -10.12 -43.62 3.66
CA THR A 558 -11.16 -44.44 4.26
C THR A 558 -10.88 -45.93 4.11
N ARG A 559 -10.32 -46.35 2.97
CA ARG A 559 -10.02 -47.76 2.67
C ARG A 559 -8.70 -48.25 3.27
N GLU A 560 -7.65 -47.45 3.21
CA GLU A 560 -6.30 -47.83 3.63
C GLU A 560 -5.59 -46.71 4.43
N PRO A 561 -6.03 -46.40 5.66
CA PRO A 561 -5.52 -45.25 6.43
C PRO A 561 -4.02 -45.36 6.74
N VAL A 562 -3.47 -46.59 6.86
CA VAL A 562 -2.04 -46.82 7.08
C VAL A 562 -1.21 -46.44 5.85
N LYS A 563 -1.70 -46.73 4.64
CA LYS A 563 -1.02 -46.31 3.41
C LYS A 563 -1.09 -44.82 3.20
N PHE A 564 -2.24 -44.20 3.48
CA PHE A 564 -2.39 -42.75 3.42
C PHE A 564 -1.39 -42.05 4.35
N LYS A 565 -1.29 -42.51 5.61
CA LYS A 565 -0.33 -41.95 6.57
C LYS A 565 1.12 -42.08 6.10
N LYS A 566 1.51 -43.28 5.58
CA LYS A 566 2.86 -43.50 5.04
C LYS A 566 3.14 -42.65 3.80
N ALA A 567 2.15 -42.44 2.94
CA ALA A 567 2.28 -41.59 1.76
C ALA A 567 2.44 -40.12 2.16
N SER A 568 1.69 -39.67 3.16
CA SER A 568 1.80 -38.31 3.69
C SER A 568 3.16 -38.05 4.36
N GLU A 569 3.65 -38.98 5.17
CA GLU A 569 4.98 -38.87 5.79
C GLU A 569 6.10 -38.91 4.73
N ALA A 570 5.98 -39.75 3.72
CA ALA A 570 6.93 -39.82 2.61
C ALA A 570 6.89 -38.53 1.74
N LEU A 571 5.72 -37.93 1.54
CA LEU A 571 5.57 -36.66 0.80
C LEU A 571 6.34 -35.54 1.49
N VAL A 572 6.14 -35.35 2.80
CA VAL A 572 6.86 -34.33 3.57
C VAL A 572 8.37 -34.56 3.52
N GLU A 573 8.83 -35.83 3.70
CA GLU A 573 10.26 -36.15 3.63
C GLU A 573 10.87 -35.86 2.24
N ARG A 574 10.11 -36.06 1.15
CA ARG A 574 10.59 -35.76 -0.21
C ARG A 574 10.61 -34.29 -0.52
N GLN A 575 9.62 -33.53 -0.01
CA GLN A 575 9.59 -32.08 -0.14
C GLN A 575 10.75 -31.42 0.62
N GLU A 576 11.07 -31.88 1.83
CA GLU A 576 12.24 -31.40 2.59
C GLU A 576 13.57 -31.71 1.85
N LYS A 577 13.69 -32.87 1.25
CA LYS A 577 14.88 -33.25 0.47
C LYS A 577 14.99 -32.44 -0.83
N LEU A 578 13.88 -32.16 -1.49
CA LEU A 578 13.85 -31.29 -2.66
C LEU A 578 14.34 -29.88 -2.33
N ALA A 579 13.78 -29.27 -1.28
CA ALA A 579 14.18 -27.93 -0.85
C ALA A 579 15.68 -27.86 -0.49
N ALA A 580 16.21 -28.88 0.20
CA ALA A 580 17.64 -28.95 0.52
C ALA A 580 18.53 -29.11 -0.72
N ALA A 581 18.08 -29.88 -1.71
CA ALA A 581 18.83 -30.08 -2.96
C ALA A 581 18.81 -28.81 -3.85
N GLU A 582 17.71 -28.08 -3.88
CA GLU A 582 17.58 -26.80 -4.57
C GLU A 582 18.47 -25.73 -3.92
N GLU A 583 18.50 -25.64 -2.60
CA GLU A 583 19.36 -24.72 -1.85
C GLU A 583 20.84 -25.03 -2.09
N GLU A 584 21.25 -26.30 -2.02
CA GLU A 584 22.63 -26.75 -2.31
C GLU A 584 23.02 -26.44 -3.76
N TRP A 585 22.09 -26.59 -4.71
CA TRP A 585 22.33 -26.29 -6.12
C TRP A 585 22.57 -24.79 -6.33
N LEU A 586 21.74 -23.93 -5.74
CA LEU A 586 21.89 -22.48 -5.80
C LEU A 586 23.21 -21.99 -5.18
N GLU A 587 23.60 -22.53 -4.01
CA GLU A 587 24.87 -22.18 -3.38
C GLU A 587 26.09 -22.55 -4.23
N LEU A 588 26.06 -23.71 -4.89
CA LEU A 588 27.15 -24.17 -5.74
C LEU A 588 27.18 -23.42 -7.08
N GLU A 589 26.02 -23.01 -7.60
CA GLU A 589 25.92 -22.20 -8.82
C GLU A 589 26.44 -20.78 -8.58
N GLU A 590 26.07 -20.12 -7.47
CA GLU A 590 26.64 -18.82 -7.06
C GLU A 590 28.17 -18.87 -6.90
N LYS A 591 28.70 -19.94 -6.29
CA LYS A 591 30.15 -20.15 -6.20
C LYS A 591 30.81 -20.38 -7.57
N SER A 592 30.07 -20.93 -8.54
CA SER A 592 30.58 -21.17 -9.89
C SER A 592 30.61 -19.91 -10.75
N GLU A 593 29.62 -19.02 -10.57
CA GLU A 593 29.54 -17.73 -11.27
C GLU A 593 30.47 -16.65 -10.67
N GLY A 594 30.78 -16.76 -9.36
CA GLY A 594 31.68 -15.85 -8.65
C GLY A 594 33.16 -16.17 -8.81
N ALA A 595 33.57 -17.25 -9.52
CA ALA A 595 34.90 -17.68 -9.79
C ALA A 595 35.33 -17.35 -11.24
#